data_fee785c63456053591677016bc558c5f
#
_entry.id   fee785c63456053591677016bc558c5f
#
_cell.length_a   1.000
_cell.length_b   1.000
_cell.length_c   1.000
_cell.angle_alpha   90.00
_cell.angle_beta   90.00
_cell.angle_gamma   90.00
#
_symmetry.space_group_name_H-M   'P 1'
#
loop_
_entity.id
_entity.type
_entity.pdbx_description
1 polymer ?
#
loop_
_entity_poly.entity_id
_entity_poly.type
_entity_poly.pdbx_seq_one_letter_code
_entity_poly.pdbx_strand_id
1 'polypeptide(L)'
;MTSTSSTSTPEIHVRDLHKSFGDNDVLRGIDLEIGQGEVVCVIGPSGSGKSTLLRCVNLLEEPTKGQVFVGGTEVTHPDVDIDAVRRRIGMVFQQFNLFPHLSVTENLTLPQRRVLKRDKEEAAKVAAENLERVGLSEKADAYPSSLSGGQQQRVAIARALAMGPEVMLFDEPTSALDPELVGDVLAVMRRLAHEGMTMMVVTHEMSFAREVADRVVFMDGGVIVEDGAPAQVIGNPSHERTRHFLSRLLDPAMAEVEEDGAP
;
A
#
# COMPACT_ATOMS: atom_id res chain seq x y z
N MET A 1 20.28 -28.10 18.63
CA MET A 1 20.46 -27.50 17.29
C MET A 1 19.85 -26.10 17.38
N THR A 2 20.71 -25.12 17.59
CA THR A 2 20.30 -23.71 17.74
C THR A 2 20.01 -23.14 16.38
N SER A 3 18.75 -22.84 16.10
CA SER A 3 18.33 -22.08 14.92
C SER A 3 18.95 -20.68 15.01
N THR A 4 19.98 -20.44 14.23
CA THR A 4 20.43 -19.09 13.93
C THR A 4 19.39 -18.43 13.02
N SER A 5 18.48 -17.65 13.61
CA SER A 5 17.67 -16.70 12.87
C SER A 5 18.65 -15.70 12.24
N SER A 6 18.82 -15.79 10.91
CA SER A 6 19.45 -14.74 10.15
C SER A 6 18.55 -13.50 10.28
N THR A 7 18.97 -12.53 11.07
CA THR A 7 18.34 -11.20 11.12
C THR A 7 18.65 -10.48 9.80
N SER A 8 17.86 -10.78 8.76
CA SER A 8 17.86 -9.95 7.56
C SER A 8 17.35 -8.55 7.98
N THR A 9 18.04 -7.51 7.53
CA THR A 9 17.57 -6.14 7.73
C THR A 9 16.16 -6.01 7.14
N PRO A 10 15.17 -5.50 7.91
CA PRO A 10 13.83 -5.31 7.37
C PRO A 10 13.85 -4.34 6.18
N GLU A 11 12.98 -4.61 5.20
CA GLU A 11 12.86 -3.77 4.01
C GLU A 11 12.24 -2.41 4.33
N ILE A 12 11.26 -2.37 5.25
CA ILE A 12 10.73 -1.15 5.86
C ILE A 12 10.91 -1.25 7.36
N HIS A 13 11.45 -0.19 7.98
CA HIS A 13 11.54 -0.10 9.42
C HIS A 13 11.15 1.31 9.88
N VAL A 14 10.11 1.39 10.68
CA VAL A 14 9.56 2.61 11.27
C VAL A 14 9.80 2.57 12.76
N ARG A 15 10.37 3.65 13.34
CA ARG A 15 10.71 3.76 14.76
C ARG A 15 10.14 5.02 15.38
N ASP A 16 9.34 4.86 16.44
CA ASP A 16 8.77 5.95 17.24
C ASP A 16 8.22 7.09 16.35
N LEU A 17 7.45 6.71 15.31
CA LEU A 17 7.00 7.65 14.29
C LEU A 17 5.81 8.47 14.78
N HIS A 18 5.96 9.79 14.75
CA HIS A 18 4.90 10.74 15.08
C HIS A 18 4.63 11.66 13.89
N LYS A 19 3.37 12.01 13.69
CA LYS A 19 2.95 13.02 12.72
C LYS A 19 1.82 13.84 13.28
N SER A 20 2.03 15.17 13.29
CA SER A 20 1.00 16.14 13.66
C SER A 20 0.74 17.08 12.48
N PHE A 21 -0.50 17.54 12.35
CA PHE A 21 -0.93 18.60 11.44
C PHE A 21 -1.52 19.73 12.30
N GLY A 22 -0.72 20.77 12.54
CA GLY A 22 -1.03 21.76 13.56
C GLY A 22 -1.15 21.12 14.93
N ASP A 23 -2.28 21.31 15.60
CA ASP A 23 -2.56 20.74 16.93
C ASP A 23 -3.14 19.31 16.88
N ASN A 24 -3.33 18.74 15.70
CA ASN A 24 -3.90 17.40 15.56
C ASN A 24 -2.81 16.34 15.40
N ASP A 25 -2.63 15.49 16.43
CA ASP A 25 -1.72 14.36 16.43
C ASP A 25 -2.34 13.15 15.72
N VAL A 26 -1.87 12.87 14.51
CA VAL A 26 -2.39 11.78 13.65
C VAL A 26 -1.62 10.48 13.86
N LEU A 27 -0.30 10.52 14.04
CA LEU A 27 0.51 9.35 14.41
C LEU A 27 1.18 9.61 15.76
N ARG A 28 1.15 8.61 16.64
CA ARG A 28 1.49 8.76 18.07
C ARG A 28 2.47 7.68 18.53
N GLY A 29 3.68 7.62 17.90
CA GLY A 29 4.68 6.62 18.24
C GLY A 29 4.41 5.27 17.59
N ILE A 30 4.51 5.21 16.27
CA ILE A 30 4.35 3.96 15.50
C ILE A 30 5.71 3.29 15.39
N ASP A 31 5.76 2.01 15.78
CA ASP A 31 6.85 1.08 15.50
C ASP A 31 6.34 -0.02 14.57
N LEU A 32 6.99 -0.21 13.42
CA LEU A 32 6.60 -1.21 12.43
C LEU A 32 7.82 -1.68 11.65
N GLU A 33 7.95 -3.00 11.49
CA GLU A 33 8.95 -3.62 10.62
C GLU A 33 8.24 -4.45 9.55
N ILE A 34 8.74 -4.40 8.31
CA ILE A 34 8.26 -5.25 7.20
C ILE A 34 9.48 -5.92 6.58
N GLY A 35 9.48 -7.23 6.56
CA GLY A 35 10.54 -8.05 5.95
C GLY A 35 10.50 -8.03 4.43
N GLN A 36 11.60 -8.44 3.81
CA GLN A 36 11.65 -8.63 2.35
C GLN A 36 10.67 -9.74 1.92
N GLY A 37 9.85 -9.45 0.92
CA GLY A 37 8.82 -10.37 0.42
C GLY A 37 7.60 -10.49 1.33
N GLU A 38 7.56 -9.77 2.45
CA GLU A 38 6.41 -9.78 3.37
C GLU A 38 5.28 -8.88 2.86
N VAL A 39 4.06 -9.35 2.99
CA VAL A 39 2.83 -8.59 2.70
C VAL A 39 2.17 -8.20 4.01
N VAL A 40 2.17 -6.91 4.34
CA VAL A 40 1.52 -6.36 5.53
C VAL A 40 0.29 -5.56 5.13
N CYS A 41 -0.90 -5.99 5.60
CA CYS A 41 -2.13 -5.24 5.44
C CYS A 41 -2.39 -4.36 6.67
N VAL A 42 -2.60 -3.07 6.45
CA VAL A 42 -2.94 -2.10 7.49
C VAL A 42 -4.44 -1.80 7.42
N ILE A 43 -5.17 -2.12 8.47
CA ILE A 43 -6.62 -1.95 8.59
C ILE A 43 -6.97 -1.03 9.76
N GLY A 44 -8.21 -0.52 9.81
CA GLY A 44 -8.68 0.33 10.89
C GLY A 44 -9.68 1.38 10.41
N PRO A 45 -10.35 2.11 11.32
CA PRO A 45 -11.35 3.10 10.98
C PRO A 45 -10.76 4.27 10.16
N SER A 46 -11.63 5.01 9.47
CA SER A 46 -11.24 6.25 8.80
C SER A 46 -10.67 7.23 9.82
N GLY A 47 -9.61 7.95 9.45
CA GLY A 47 -8.93 8.89 10.35
C GLY A 47 -7.95 8.25 11.36
N SER A 48 -7.75 6.93 11.36
CA SER A 48 -6.80 6.27 12.29
C SER A 48 -5.31 6.49 11.95
N GLY A 49 -4.99 7.15 10.82
CA GLY A 49 -3.62 7.47 10.45
C GLY A 49 -2.97 6.54 9.41
N LYS A 50 -3.68 5.53 8.88
CA LYS A 50 -3.15 4.52 7.93
C LYS A 50 -2.46 5.12 6.69
N SER A 51 -3.18 5.97 5.95
CA SER A 51 -2.63 6.66 4.77
C SER A 51 -1.49 7.60 5.13
N THR A 52 -1.55 8.25 6.31
CA THR A 52 -0.48 9.11 6.80
C THR A 52 0.78 8.30 7.10
N LEU A 53 0.65 7.14 7.77
CA LEU A 53 1.77 6.23 8.00
C LEU A 53 2.41 5.81 6.67
N LEU A 54 1.60 5.35 5.71
CA LEU A 54 2.08 4.92 4.40
C LEU A 54 2.78 6.07 3.64
N ARG A 55 2.27 7.30 3.72
CA ARG A 55 2.89 8.49 3.12
C ARG A 55 4.16 8.95 3.84
N CYS A 56 4.31 8.66 5.13
CA CYS A 56 5.57 8.89 5.83
C CYS A 56 6.67 7.92 5.39
N VAL A 57 6.32 6.69 4.99
CA VAL A 57 7.32 5.70 4.53
C VAL A 57 8.07 6.17 3.28
N ASN A 58 7.41 6.89 2.36
CA ASN A 58 8.06 7.43 1.16
C ASN A 58 8.31 8.96 1.24
N LEU A 59 8.16 9.56 2.44
CA LEU A 59 8.28 11.00 2.70
C LEU A 59 7.42 11.90 1.79
N LEU A 60 6.24 11.44 1.35
CA LEU A 60 5.21 12.34 0.83
C LEU A 60 4.64 13.21 1.96
N GLU A 61 4.69 12.69 3.20
CA GLU A 61 4.45 13.42 4.42
C GLU A 61 5.69 13.32 5.31
N GLU A 62 6.27 14.46 5.69
CA GLU A 62 7.41 14.47 6.62
C GLU A 62 6.91 14.16 8.04
N PRO A 63 7.50 13.17 8.72
CA PRO A 63 7.22 12.92 10.13
C PRO A 63 7.56 14.14 11.00
N THR A 64 6.79 14.33 12.08
CA THR A 64 7.13 15.34 13.08
C THR A 64 8.27 14.86 13.99
N LYS A 65 8.33 13.53 14.23
CA LYS A 65 9.36 12.87 15.04
C LYS A 65 9.47 11.40 14.64
N GLY A 66 10.58 10.76 14.94
CA GLY A 66 10.85 9.36 14.66
C GLY A 66 11.67 9.15 13.40
N GLN A 67 11.91 7.89 13.07
CA GLN A 67 12.79 7.50 11.98
C GLN A 67 12.07 6.49 11.07
N VAL A 68 12.37 6.59 9.78
CA VAL A 68 11.91 5.61 8.77
C VAL A 68 13.11 5.16 7.97
N PHE A 69 13.22 3.85 7.77
CA PHE A 69 14.26 3.21 6.96
C PHE A 69 13.61 2.40 5.86
N VAL A 70 14.14 2.47 4.65
CA VAL A 70 13.75 1.64 3.51
C VAL A 70 15.00 1.03 2.89
N GLY A 71 15.04 -0.30 2.80
CA GLY A 71 16.21 -1.05 2.34
C GLY A 71 17.48 -0.67 3.10
N GLY A 72 17.37 -0.47 4.42
CA GLY A 72 18.47 -0.07 5.29
C GLY A 72 18.89 1.41 5.19
N THR A 73 18.29 2.21 4.30
CA THR A 73 18.57 3.65 4.18
C THR A 73 17.60 4.43 5.06
N GLU A 74 18.10 5.28 5.96
CA GLU A 74 17.26 6.20 6.74
C GLU A 74 16.73 7.32 5.85
N VAL A 75 15.42 7.26 5.54
CA VAL A 75 14.78 8.23 4.65
C VAL A 75 14.49 9.56 5.32
N THR A 76 14.40 9.56 6.65
CA THR A 76 14.19 10.76 7.48
C THR A 76 15.47 11.53 7.77
N HIS A 77 16.64 11.03 7.35
CA HIS A 77 17.89 11.75 7.53
C HIS A 77 17.93 13.00 6.61
N PRO A 78 18.32 14.19 7.12
CA PRO A 78 18.27 15.45 6.34
C PRO A 78 19.14 15.45 5.07
N ASP A 79 20.22 14.65 5.04
CA ASP A 79 21.14 14.58 3.90
C ASP A 79 20.78 13.43 2.91
N VAL A 80 19.63 12.74 3.08
CA VAL A 80 19.24 11.64 2.21
C VAL A 80 18.92 12.13 0.80
N ASP A 81 19.37 11.39 -0.21
CA ASP A 81 18.82 11.53 -1.58
C ASP A 81 17.46 10.86 -1.64
N ILE A 82 16.42 11.62 -1.30
CA ILE A 82 15.04 11.11 -1.26
C ILE A 82 14.55 10.63 -2.65
N ASP A 83 15.06 11.21 -3.73
CA ASP A 83 14.70 10.77 -5.08
C ASP A 83 15.32 9.39 -5.39
N ALA A 84 16.53 9.10 -4.85
CA ALA A 84 17.11 7.77 -4.94
C ALA A 84 16.27 6.73 -4.17
N VAL A 85 15.78 7.06 -2.98
CA VAL A 85 14.92 6.17 -2.19
C VAL A 85 13.57 5.97 -2.88
N ARG A 86 12.91 7.03 -3.33
CA ARG A 86 11.61 6.95 -4.02
C ARG A 86 11.65 6.13 -5.30
N ARG A 87 12.79 6.02 -5.97
CA ARG A 87 12.95 5.12 -7.14
C ARG A 87 12.77 3.64 -6.79
N ARG A 88 13.07 3.27 -5.53
CA ARG A 88 12.94 1.90 -5.01
C ARG A 88 11.54 1.58 -4.47
N ILE A 89 10.68 2.59 -4.37
CA ILE A 89 9.33 2.48 -3.81
C ILE A 89 8.30 2.74 -4.91
N GLY A 90 7.48 1.75 -5.20
CA GLY A 90 6.28 1.94 -6.01
C GLY A 90 5.11 2.37 -5.13
N MET A 91 4.36 3.39 -5.53
CA MET A 91 3.17 3.81 -4.80
C MET A 91 1.95 3.85 -5.70
N VAL A 92 0.86 3.26 -5.21
CA VAL A 92 -0.45 3.22 -5.85
C VAL A 92 -1.45 3.90 -4.91
N PHE A 93 -2.13 4.90 -5.42
CA PHE A 93 -3.07 5.73 -4.66
C PHE A 93 -4.52 5.27 -4.87
N GLN A 94 -5.41 5.72 -3.99
CA GLN A 94 -6.85 5.57 -4.13
C GLN A 94 -7.36 6.17 -5.44
N GLN A 95 -6.89 7.37 -5.81
CA GLN A 95 -7.08 7.97 -7.12
C GLN A 95 -5.97 7.48 -8.05
N PHE A 96 -6.31 7.13 -9.28
CA PHE A 96 -5.39 6.47 -10.23
C PHE A 96 -4.19 7.34 -10.62
N ASN A 97 -4.34 8.67 -10.56
CA ASN A 97 -3.31 9.68 -10.84
C ASN A 97 -2.58 9.46 -12.17
N LEU A 98 -3.31 8.97 -13.18
CA LEU A 98 -2.78 8.86 -14.54
C LEU A 98 -2.74 10.23 -15.19
N PHE A 99 -1.75 10.43 -16.06
CA PHE A 99 -1.67 11.63 -16.90
C PHE A 99 -2.74 11.53 -18.01
N PRO A 100 -3.81 12.34 -17.97
CA PRO A 100 -4.97 12.14 -18.85
C PRO A 100 -4.70 12.44 -20.31
N HIS A 101 -3.66 13.23 -20.59
CA HIS A 101 -3.22 13.63 -21.94
C HIS A 101 -2.17 12.69 -22.55
N LEU A 102 -1.77 11.64 -21.83
CA LEU A 102 -0.83 10.62 -22.28
C LEU A 102 -1.56 9.29 -22.48
N SER A 103 -1.14 8.52 -23.48
CA SER A 103 -1.60 7.13 -23.66
C SER A 103 -1.16 6.26 -22.47
N VAL A 104 -1.70 5.04 -22.38
CA VAL A 104 -1.31 4.04 -21.39
C VAL A 104 0.19 3.76 -21.47
N THR A 105 0.73 3.48 -22.65
CA THR A 105 2.18 3.27 -22.85
C THR A 105 2.98 4.49 -22.41
N GLU A 106 2.54 5.69 -22.74
CA GLU A 106 3.24 6.91 -22.37
C GLU A 106 3.23 7.14 -20.86
N ASN A 107 2.13 6.82 -20.16
CA ASN A 107 2.06 6.84 -18.70
C ASN A 107 3.12 5.93 -18.04
N LEU A 108 3.41 4.76 -18.64
CA LEU A 108 4.41 3.84 -18.12
C LEU A 108 5.84 4.25 -18.53
N THR A 109 6.03 4.75 -19.75
CA THR A 109 7.38 5.05 -20.27
C THR A 109 7.94 6.38 -19.82
N LEU A 110 7.07 7.37 -19.53
CA LEU A 110 7.51 8.71 -19.09
C LEU A 110 8.39 8.67 -17.83
N PRO A 111 7.98 8.04 -16.71
CA PRO A 111 8.81 7.99 -15.50
C PRO A 111 10.11 7.21 -15.73
N GLN A 112 10.09 6.10 -16.45
CA GLN A 112 11.29 5.33 -16.79
C GLN A 112 12.33 6.17 -17.53
N ARG A 113 11.91 6.94 -18.53
CA ARG A 113 12.79 7.78 -19.35
C ARG A 113 13.28 9.01 -18.58
N ARG A 114 12.42 9.64 -17.77
CA ARG A 114 12.75 10.86 -17.02
C ARG A 114 13.64 10.59 -15.81
N VAL A 115 13.31 9.54 -15.05
CA VAL A 115 13.95 9.23 -13.77
C VAL A 115 15.07 8.22 -13.93
N LEU A 116 14.79 7.06 -14.58
CA LEU A 116 15.78 5.98 -14.75
C LEU A 116 16.69 6.18 -15.96
N LYS A 117 16.42 7.19 -16.80
CA LYS A 117 17.16 7.50 -18.04
C LYS A 117 17.19 6.35 -19.05
N ARG A 118 16.23 5.42 -18.97
CA ARG A 118 16.08 4.35 -19.97
C ARG A 118 15.86 4.94 -21.35
N ASP A 119 16.41 4.31 -22.37
CA ASP A 119 16.12 4.69 -23.74
C ASP A 119 14.66 4.37 -24.14
N LYS A 120 14.27 4.77 -25.35
CA LYS A 120 12.87 4.62 -25.78
C LYS A 120 12.48 3.14 -25.99
N GLU A 121 13.39 2.32 -26.47
CA GLU A 121 13.13 0.91 -26.79
C GLU A 121 13.04 0.08 -25.52
N GLU A 122 13.98 0.27 -24.60
CA GLU A 122 13.97 -0.39 -23.29
C GLU A 122 12.72 0.00 -22.48
N ALA A 123 12.40 1.29 -22.42
CA ALA A 123 11.21 1.76 -21.72
C ALA A 123 9.91 1.19 -22.30
N ALA A 124 9.81 1.08 -23.63
CA ALA A 124 8.65 0.51 -24.30
C ALA A 124 8.52 -0.99 -24.03
N LYS A 125 9.64 -1.73 -24.04
CA LYS A 125 9.69 -3.16 -23.72
C LYS A 125 9.20 -3.40 -22.28
N VAL A 126 9.75 -2.69 -21.29
CA VAL A 126 9.35 -2.82 -19.88
C VAL A 126 7.89 -2.41 -19.70
N ALA A 127 7.41 -1.40 -20.44
CA ALA A 127 5.99 -1.01 -20.38
C ALA A 127 5.09 -2.14 -20.90
N ALA A 128 5.42 -2.77 -22.04
CA ALA A 128 4.67 -3.88 -22.60
C ALA A 128 4.61 -5.08 -21.65
N GLU A 129 5.75 -5.46 -21.05
CA GLU A 129 5.83 -6.55 -20.05
C GLU A 129 4.93 -6.28 -18.84
N ASN A 130 4.91 -5.06 -18.31
CA ASN A 130 4.07 -4.71 -17.17
C ASN A 130 2.58 -4.58 -17.53
N LEU A 131 2.25 -4.17 -18.78
CA LEU A 131 0.87 -4.21 -19.26
C LEU A 131 0.35 -5.65 -19.40
N GLU A 132 1.18 -6.57 -19.83
CA GLU A 132 0.86 -8.00 -19.86
C GLU A 132 0.61 -8.55 -18.44
N ARG A 133 1.46 -8.21 -17.47
CA ARG A 133 1.31 -8.61 -16.06
C ARG A 133 -0.02 -8.15 -15.46
N VAL A 134 -0.58 -7.02 -15.90
CA VAL A 134 -1.88 -6.51 -15.41
C VAL A 134 -3.05 -6.83 -16.36
N GLY A 135 -2.81 -7.59 -17.44
CA GLY A 135 -3.82 -8.02 -18.40
C GLY A 135 -4.40 -6.89 -19.23
N LEU A 136 -3.57 -5.94 -19.66
CA LEU A 136 -3.98 -4.75 -20.42
C LEU A 136 -3.13 -4.49 -21.69
N SER A 137 -2.53 -5.54 -22.28
CA SER A 137 -1.68 -5.40 -23.47
C SER A 137 -2.42 -4.73 -24.64
N GLU A 138 -3.71 -5.05 -24.83
CA GLU A 138 -4.55 -4.49 -25.90
C GLU A 138 -4.96 -3.04 -25.66
N LYS A 139 -4.68 -2.47 -24.48
CA LYS A 139 -4.97 -1.08 -24.12
C LYS A 139 -3.78 -0.15 -24.20
N ALA A 140 -2.65 -0.60 -24.76
CA ALA A 140 -1.39 0.13 -24.81
C ALA A 140 -1.52 1.56 -25.39
N ASP A 141 -2.31 1.72 -26.45
CA ASP A 141 -2.52 3.01 -27.14
C ASP A 141 -3.76 3.77 -26.65
N ALA A 142 -4.52 3.19 -25.69
CA ALA A 142 -5.70 3.83 -25.13
C ALA A 142 -5.31 5.03 -24.25
N TYR A 143 -6.26 5.96 -24.07
CA TYR A 143 -6.13 7.08 -23.12
C TYR A 143 -6.91 6.78 -21.84
N PRO A 144 -6.50 7.32 -20.67
CA PRO A 144 -7.18 7.10 -19.40
C PRO A 144 -8.69 7.31 -19.44
N SER A 145 -9.17 8.33 -20.17
CA SER A 145 -10.59 8.62 -20.30
C SER A 145 -11.45 7.54 -20.98
N SER A 146 -10.82 6.61 -21.70
CA SER A 146 -11.48 5.48 -22.37
C SER A 146 -11.43 4.18 -21.57
N LEU A 147 -10.85 4.21 -20.37
CA LEU A 147 -10.66 3.05 -19.50
C LEU A 147 -11.68 3.07 -18.34
N SER A 148 -12.14 1.88 -17.93
CA SER A 148 -12.88 1.73 -16.67
C SER A 148 -11.99 2.06 -15.46
N GLY A 149 -12.59 2.35 -14.29
CA GLY A 149 -11.84 2.62 -13.07
C GLY A 149 -10.85 1.49 -12.72
N GLY A 150 -11.29 0.23 -12.79
CA GLY A 150 -10.42 -0.92 -12.55
C GLY A 150 -9.28 -1.07 -13.55
N GLN A 151 -9.52 -0.71 -14.85
CA GLN A 151 -8.45 -0.65 -15.84
C GLN A 151 -7.46 0.47 -15.54
N GLN A 152 -7.94 1.67 -15.17
CA GLN A 152 -7.07 2.79 -14.79
C GLN A 152 -6.21 2.42 -13.57
N GLN A 153 -6.77 1.76 -12.57
CA GLN A 153 -6.01 1.31 -11.39
C GLN A 153 -4.95 0.27 -11.76
N ARG A 154 -5.29 -0.69 -12.63
CA ARG A 154 -4.30 -1.66 -13.13
C ARG A 154 -3.18 -0.99 -13.94
N VAL A 155 -3.47 0.06 -14.71
CA VAL A 155 -2.44 0.89 -15.37
C VAL A 155 -1.57 1.61 -14.34
N ALA A 156 -2.15 2.14 -13.25
CA ALA A 156 -1.39 2.80 -12.18
C ALA A 156 -0.44 1.80 -11.48
N ILE A 157 -0.88 0.56 -11.26
CA ILE A 157 -0.03 -0.52 -10.74
C ILE A 157 1.10 -0.83 -11.74
N ALA A 158 0.78 -1.03 -13.03
CA ALA A 158 1.78 -1.30 -14.06
C ALA A 158 2.82 -0.17 -14.18
N ARG A 159 2.39 1.09 -14.06
CA ARG A 159 3.28 2.25 -14.05
C ARG A 159 4.25 2.22 -12.88
N ALA A 160 3.78 1.87 -11.68
CA ALA A 160 4.64 1.74 -10.50
C ALA A 160 5.65 0.58 -10.69
N LEU A 161 5.19 -0.58 -11.15
CA LEU A 161 6.04 -1.76 -11.42
C LEU A 161 7.10 -1.51 -12.49
N ALA A 162 6.80 -0.69 -13.51
CA ALA A 162 7.74 -0.36 -14.58
C ALA A 162 9.00 0.37 -14.09
N MET A 163 8.97 0.93 -12.89
CA MET A 163 10.14 1.53 -12.24
C MET A 163 11.08 0.49 -11.61
N GLY A 164 10.65 -0.77 -11.47
CA GLY A 164 11.41 -1.85 -10.81
C GLY A 164 11.55 -1.65 -9.30
N PRO A 165 10.45 -1.38 -8.58
CA PRO A 165 10.53 -1.10 -7.14
C PRO A 165 10.86 -2.36 -6.33
N GLU A 166 11.50 -2.17 -5.18
CA GLU A 166 11.74 -3.20 -4.16
C GLU A 166 10.54 -3.36 -3.22
N VAL A 167 9.78 -2.28 -3.03
CA VAL A 167 8.60 -2.21 -2.18
C VAL A 167 7.43 -1.58 -2.92
N MET A 168 6.23 -2.13 -2.75
CA MET A 168 4.98 -1.54 -3.24
C MET A 168 4.12 -1.07 -2.07
N LEU A 169 3.74 0.20 -2.10
CA LEU A 169 2.82 0.83 -1.16
C LEU A 169 1.46 1.03 -1.83
N PHE A 170 0.39 0.54 -1.21
CA PHE A 170 -0.98 0.67 -1.71
C PHE A 170 -1.85 1.45 -0.72
N ASP A 171 -2.33 2.62 -1.12
CA ASP A 171 -3.21 3.48 -0.32
C ASP A 171 -4.66 3.31 -0.79
N GLU A 172 -5.40 2.37 -0.19
CA GLU A 172 -6.79 2.04 -0.50
C GLU A 172 -7.06 1.85 -2.02
N PRO A 173 -6.38 0.94 -2.70
CA PRO A 173 -6.36 0.87 -4.17
C PRO A 173 -7.71 0.51 -4.81
N THR A 174 -8.70 0.09 -4.03
CA THR A 174 -10.03 -0.34 -4.50
C THR A 174 -11.16 0.59 -4.10
N SER A 175 -10.93 1.52 -3.16
CA SER A 175 -12.01 2.31 -2.54
C SER A 175 -12.71 3.31 -3.48
N ALA A 176 -12.09 3.64 -4.63
CA ALA A 176 -12.68 4.49 -5.66
C ALA A 176 -13.32 3.69 -6.83
N LEU A 177 -13.46 2.37 -6.68
CA LEU A 177 -13.95 1.47 -7.73
C LEU A 177 -15.37 0.99 -7.45
N ASP A 178 -16.10 0.77 -8.53
CA ASP A 178 -17.34 0.00 -8.45
C ASP A 178 -17.05 -1.44 -7.98
N PRO A 179 -17.90 -2.06 -7.15
CA PRO A 179 -17.67 -3.39 -6.58
C PRO A 179 -17.36 -4.48 -7.62
N GLU A 180 -17.94 -4.39 -8.80
CA GLU A 180 -17.71 -5.34 -9.90
C GLU A 180 -16.28 -5.29 -10.45
N LEU A 181 -15.57 -4.16 -10.28
CA LEU A 181 -14.21 -3.93 -10.79
C LEU A 181 -13.11 -4.23 -9.77
N VAL A 182 -13.46 -4.38 -8.50
CA VAL A 182 -12.51 -4.64 -7.39
C VAL A 182 -11.75 -5.94 -7.60
N GLY A 183 -12.45 -6.99 -8.04
CA GLY A 183 -11.88 -8.33 -8.20
C GLY A 183 -10.65 -8.40 -9.11
N ASP A 184 -10.67 -7.66 -10.21
CA ASP A 184 -9.57 -7.61 -11.17
C ASP A 184 -8.31 -6.97 -10.60
N VAL A 185 -8.47 -5.89 -9.81
CA VAL A 185 -7.34 -5.20 -9.15
C VAL A 185 -6.73 -6.09 -8.07
N LEU A 186 -7.57 -6.71 -7.24
CA LEU A 186 -7.12 -7.64 -6.21
C LEU A 186 -6.41 -8.86 -6.80
N ALA A 187 -6.85 -9.36 -7.98
CA ALA A 187 -6.18 -10.47 -8.66
C ALA A 187 -4.75 -10.10 -9.08
N VAL A 188 -4.52 -8.87 -9.54
CA VAL A 188 -3.15 -8.39 -9.83
C VAL A 188 -2.33 -8.32 -8.54
N MET A 189 -2.88 -7.77 -7.46
CA MET A 189 -2.16 -7.66 -6.17
C MET A 189 -1.83 -9.04 -5.57
N ARG A 190 -2.74 -10.04 -5.68
CA ARG A 190 -2.45 -11.44 -5.29
C ARG A 190 -1.27 -12.02 -6.06
N ARG A 191 -1.22 -11.77 -7.36
CA ARG A 191 -0.11 -12.23 -8.20
C ARG A 191 1.22 -11.63 -7.73
N LEU A 192 1.26 -10.33 -7.45
CA LEU A 192 2.46 -9.65 -6.96
C LEU A 192 2.94 -10.24 -5.62
N ALA A 193 2.02 -10.55 -4.70
CA ALA A 193 2.33 -11.22 -3.45
C ALA A 193 2.96 -12.61 -3.69
N HIS A 194 2.35 -13.43 -4.56
CA HIS A 194 2.89 -14.75 -4.91
C HIS A 194 4.25 -14.69 -5.62
N GLU A 195 4.56 -13.59 -6.30
CA GLU A 195 5.85 -13.33 -6.91
C GLU A 195 6.90 -12.86 -5.88
N GLY A 196 6.55 -12.73 -4.60
CA GLY A 196 7.44 -12.34 -3.51
C GLY A 196 7.68 -10.82 -3.42
N MET A 197 6.77 -10.00 -3.93
CA MET A 197 6.84 -8.54 -3.80
C MET A 197 6.62 -8.13 -2.35
N THR A 198 7.52 -7.33 -1.79
CA THR A 198 7.30 -6.67 -0.49
C THR A 198 6.20 -5.64 -0.61
N MET A 199 5.14 -5.76 0.21
CA MET A 199 3.99 -4.87 0.09
C MET A 199 3.50 -4.35 1.45
N MET A 200 3.18 -3.06 1.51
CA MET A 200 2.38 -2.45 2.57
C MET A 200 1.06 -1.97 1.96
N VAL A 201 -0.06 -2.52 2.43
CA VAL A 201 -1.37 -2.32 1.80
C VAL A 201 -2.37 -1.76 2.82
N VAL A 202 -2.75 -0.51 2.68
CA VAL A 202 -3.91 0.05 3.39
C VAL A 202 -5.16 -0.40 2.65
N THR A 203 -6.06 -1.13 3.32
CA THR A 203 -7.24 -1.72 2.66
C THR A 203 -8.42 -1.92 3.60
N HIS A 204 -9.62 -1.95 3.02
CA HIS A 204 -10.86 -2.39 3.64
C HIS A 204 -11.30 -3.78 3.13
N GLU A 205 -10.53 -4.39 2.24
CA GLU A 205 -10.82 -5.70 1.65
C GLU A 205 -10.35 -6.83 2.57
N MET A 206 -11.21 -7.21 3.53
CA MET A 206 -10.84 -8.21 4.55
C MET A 206 -10.59 -9.60 3.96
N SER A 207 -11.28 -9.97 2.88
CA SER A 207 -11.05 -11.22 2.16
C SER A 207 -9.64 -11.27 1.58
N PHE A 208 -9.19 -10.18 0.95
CA PHE A 208 -7.83 -10.05 0.44
C PHE A 208 -6.80 -10.13 1.57
N ALA A 209 -7.00 -9.38 2.67
CA ALA A 209 -6.09 -9.42 3.80
C ALA A 209 -5.97 -10.82 4.44
N ARG A 210 -7.07 -11.57 4.52
CA ARG A 210 -7.07 -12.97 5.03
C ARG A 210 -6.33 -13.93 4.12
N GLU A 211 -6.43 -13.75 2.80
CA GLU A 211 -5.90 -14.67 1.80
C GLU A 211 -4.41 -14.43 1.52
N VAL A 212 -3.96 -13.18 1.56
CA VAL A 212 -2.69 -12.77 0.96
C VAL A 212 -1.70 -12.21 1.96
N ALA A 213 -2.18 -11.59 3.05
CA ALA A 213 -1.28 -10.96 4.01
C ALA A 213 -0.55 -12.01 4.86
N ASP A 214 0.74 -11.81 5.06
CA ASP A 214 1.54 -12.51 6.07
C ASP A 214 1.20 -11.96 7.47
N ARG A 215 0.97 -10.65 7.55
CA ARG A 215 0.61 -9.94 8.77
C ARG A 215 -0.47 -8.89 8.53
N VAL A 216 -1.31 -8.70 9.53
CA VAL A 216 -2.33 -7.64 9.59
C VAL A 216 -2.06 -6.75 10.78
N VAL A 217 -2.01 -5.45 10.53
CA VAL A 217 -1.82 -4.40 11.54
C VAL A 217 -3.13 -3.63 11.66
N PHE A 218 -3.75 -3.65 12.83
CA PHE A 218 -4.92 -2.83 13.13
C PHE A 218 -4.51 -1.53 13.80
N MET A 219 -4.87 -0.41 13.18
CA MET A 219 -4.61 0.94 13.69
C MET A 219 -5.90 1.60 14.15
N ASP A 220 -5.84 2.25 15.33
CA ASP A 220 -6.91 3.12 15.84
C ASP A 220 -6.31 4.29 16.63
N GLY A 221 -6.85 5.50 16.47
CA GLY A 221 -6.41 6.69 17.20
C GLY A 221 -4.93 7.04 17.06
N GLY A 222 -4.32 6.71 15.92
CA GLY A 222 -2.92 7.05 15.64
C GLY A 222 -1.88 6.08 16.20
N VAL A 223 -2.30 4.93 16.73
CA VAL A 223 -1.40 3.88 17.24
C VAL A 223 -1.69 2.52 16.62
N ILE A 224 -0.73 1.62 16.65
CA ILE A 224 -0.96 0.20 16.36
C ILE A 224 -1.56 -0.43 17.63
N VAL A 225 -2.77 -0.99 17.49
CA VAL A 225 -3.51 -1.61 18.57
C VAL A 225 -3.32 -3.12 18.58
N GLU A 226 -3.24 -3.72 17.41
CA GLU A 226 -3.04 -5.16 17.25
C GLU A 226 -2.23 -5.44 16.00
N ASP A 227 -1.29 -6.38 16.09
CA ASP A 227 -0.41 -6.80 15.00
C ASP A 227 -0.20 -8.31 15.09
N GLY A 228 -0.44 -9.02 14.00
CA GLY A 228 -0.29 -10.47 13.98
C GLY A 228 -0.76 -11.13 12.70
N ALA A 229 -0.80 -12.47 12.70
CA ALA A 229 -1.28 -13.25 11.58
C ALA A 229 -2.76 -12.92 11.26
N PRO A 230 -3.17 -12.95 9.97
CA PRO A 230 -4.56 -12.67 9.59
C PRO A 230 -5.60 -13.50 10.33
N ALA A 231 -5.31 -14.78 10.58
CA ALA A 231 -6.21 -15.67 11.32
C ALA A 231 -6.45 -15.20 12.77
N GLN A 232 -5.45 -14.53 13.37
CA GLN A 232 -5.57 -13.96 14.71
C GLN A 232 -6.30 -12.61 14.64
N VAL A 233 -5.75 -11.63 13.94
CA VAL A 233 -6.25 -10.24 13.97
C VAL A 233 -7.64 -10.12 13.37
N ILE A 234 -7.93 -10.83 12.25
CA ILE A 234 -9.24 -10.77 11.59
C ILE A 234 -10.17 -11.89 12.08
N GLY A 235 -9.63 -13.08 12.37
CA GLY A 235 -10.43 -14.26 12.72
C GLY A 235 -10.78 -14.37 14.20
N ASN A 236 -9.84 -14.01 15.09
CA ASN A 236 -10.00 -14.10 16.54
C ASN A 236 -9.27 -12.96 17.25
N PRO A 237 -9.68 -11.69 17.03
CA PRO A 237 -9.00 -10.54 17.59
C PRO A 237 -8.96 -10.54 19.11
N SER A 238 -7.78 -10.27 19.67
CA SER A 238 -7.55 -10.24 21.11
C SER A 238 -7.99 -8.91 21.72
N HIS A 239 -7.91 -7.81 20.97
CA HIS A 239 -8.24 -6.48 21.44
C HIS A 239 -9.72 -6.13 21.20
N GLU A 240 -10.38 -5.52 22.19
CA GLU A 240 -11.80 -5.15 22.11
C GLU A 240 -12.09 -4.18 20.96
N ARG A 241 -11.22 -3.18 20.77
CA ARG A 241 -11.34 -2.21 19.66
C ARG A 241 -11.27 -2.87 18.29
N THR A 242 -10.41 -3.88 18.13
CA THR A 242 -10.30 -4.67 16.88
C THR A 242 -11.60 -5.45 16.66
N ARG A 243 -12.13 -6.12 17.68
CA ARG A 243 -13.40 -6.86 17.61
C ARG A 243 -14.56 -5.95 17.19
N HIS A 244 -14.68 -4.80 17.83
CA HIS A 244 -15.74 -3.84 17.54
C HIS A 244 -15.64 -3.29 16.09
N PHE A 245 -14.44 -2.96 15.61
CA PHE A 245 -14.23 -2.53 14.23
C PHE A 245 -14.62 -3.61 13.23
N LEU A 246 -14.16 -4.86 13.45
CA LEU A 246 -14.41 -5.96 12.54
C LEU A 246 -15.88 -6.41 12.56
N SER A 247 -16.58 -6.40 13.70
CA SER A 247 -17.99 -6.73 13.76
C SER A 247 -18.83 -5.78 12.90
N ARG A 248 -18.58 -4.47 12.99
CA ARG A 248 -19.27 -3.46 12.15
C ARG A 248 -18.97 -3.59 10.65
N LEU A 249 -17.79 -4.07 10.31
CA LEU A 249 -17.37 -4.21 8.91
C LEU A 249 -17.86 -5.52 8.28
N LEU A 250 -17.87 -6.62 9.05
CA LEU A 250 -18.22 -7.96 8.56
C LEU A 250 -19.70 -8.26 8.69
N ASP A 251 -20.41 -7.62 9.61
CA ASP A 251 -21.84 -7.77 9.82
C ASP A 251 -22.48 -6.38 10.07
N PRO A 252 -22.75 -5.62 9.00
CA PRO A 252 -23.35 -4.29 9.10
C PRO A 252 -24.73 -4.29 9.79
N ALA A 253 -25.47 -5.40 9.76
CA ALA A 253 -26.78 -5.50 10.41
C ALA A 253 -26.70 -5.48 11.94
N MET A 254 -25.56 -5.84 12.54
CA MET A 254 -25.33 -5.73 13.98
C MET A 254 -25.03 -4.30 14.43
N ALA A 255 -24.59 -3.41 13.53
CA ALA A 255 -24.24 -2.04 13.85
C ALA A 255 -25.46 -1.16 14.16
N GLU A 256 -26.63 -1.45 13.55
CA GLU A 256 -27.87 -0.67 13.76
C GLU A 256 -28.54 -0.95 15.12
N VAL A 257 -28.25 -2.08 15.75
CA VAL A 257 -28.90 -2.48 17.02
C VAL A 257 -28.29 -1.76 18.24
N GLU A 258 -27.03 -1.31 18.16
CA GLU A 258 -26.35 -0.63 19.28
C GLU A 258 -26.63 0.87 19.34
N GLU A 259 -27.02 1.53 18.22
CA GLU A 259 -27.38 2.96 18.22
C GLU A 259 -28.80 3.22 18.76
N ASP A 260 -29.71 2.25 18.67
CA ASP A 260 -31.09 2.37 19.20
C ASP A 260 -31.21 2.01 20.69
N GLY A 261 -30.14 1.57 21.34
CA GLY A 261 -30.14 1.08 22.72
C GLY A 261 -29.53 2.03 23.76
N ALA A 262 -29.13 3.25 23.43
CA ALA A 262 -28.64 4.21 24.40
C ALA A 262 -29.78 5.06 25.00
N PRO A 263 -30.00 5.04 26.33
CA PRO A 263 -31.03 5.82 27.01
C PRO A 263 -30.72 7.33 27.02
#